data_9cd70b5c1d61fa36acf1645206918626
#
_entry.id   9cd70b5c1d61fa36acf1645206918626
#
_cell.length_a   1.000
_cell.length_b   1.000
_cell.length_c   1.000
_cell.angle_alpha   90.00
_cell.angle_beta   90.00
_cell.angle_gamma   90.00
#
_symmetry.space_group_name_H-M   'P 1'
#
loop_
_entity.id
_entity.type
_entity.pdbx_description
1 polymer ?
#
loop_
_entity_poly.entity_id
_entity_poly.type
_entity_poly.pdbx_seq_one_letter_code
_entity_poly.pdbx_strand_id
1 'polypeptide(L)'
;MTIILIIIAVLVLWFIITYNGFISIKNRVAEAWADIEVQLKRRYDLIPNLVNTVKGYATHESGTLEKVTEARTMAMNAGSADAKAAAENQLSGALKSLFAVSEAYPDLKANTNFLELQRELSDTENKIQAARRFYNGNVRDFNTKLQVFPSNMIAQMFGFTKADFFDIDDNGVESKPVEVKF
;
A
#
# COMPACT_ATOMS: atom_id res chain seq x y z
N MET A 1 16.44 51.98 -5.48
CA MET A 1 15.02 51.62 -5.53
C MET A 1 14.77 50.43 -6.44
N THR A 2 15.20 50.39 -7.69
CA THR A 2 15.01 49.29 -8.67
C THR A 2 15.54 47.95 -8.18
N ILE A 3 16.73 47.87 -7.58
CA ILE A 3 17.31 46.61 -7.06
C ILE A 3 16.44 46.00 -5.95
N ILE A 4 15.92 46.83 -5.05
CA ILE A 4 15.05 46.37 -3.95
C ILE A 4 13.75 45.78 -4.51
N LEU A 5 13.14 46.39 -5.52
CA LEU A 5 11.94 45.90 -6.18
C LEU A 5 12.18 44.57 -6.89
N ILE A 6 13.36 44.39 -7.51
CA ILE A 6 13.73 43.10 -8.14
C ILE A 6 13.87 42.01 -7.08
N ILE A 7 14.53 42.28 -5.95
CA ILE A 7 14.69 41.29 -4.86
C ILE A 7 13.33 40.90 -4.32
N ILE A 8 12.42 41.84 -4.07
CA ILE A 8 11.05 41.56 -3.60
C ILE A 8 10.31 40.70 -4.62
N ALA A 9 10.37 41.04 -5.91
CA ALA A 9 9.71 40.28 -6.96
C ALA A 9 10.22 38.80 -7.02
N VAL A 10 11.54 38.61 -6.89
CA VAL A 10 12.15 37.27 -6.86
C VAL A 10 11.68 36.48 -5.64
N LEU A 11 11.62 37.10 -4.46
CA LEU A 11 11.14 36.44 -3.24
C LEU A 11 9.65 36.04 -3.34
N VAL A 12 8.82 36.94 -3.90
CA VAL A 12 7.39 36.63 -4.12
C VAL A 12 7.23 35.47 -5.12
N LEU A 13 7.98 35.50 -6.21
CA LEU A 13 7.94 34.42 -7.20
C LEU A 13 8.38 33.08 -6.60
N TRP A 14 9.49 33.10 -5.87
CA TRP A 14 9.97 31.90 -5.14
C TRP A 14 8.92 31.37 -4.17
N PHE A 15 8.26 32.25 -3.41
CA PHE A 15 7.19 31.88 -2.47
C PHE A 15 6.04 31.16 -3.20
N ILE A 16 5.54 31.74 -4.31
CA ILE A 16 4.45 31.16 -5.10
C ILE A 16 4.84 29.79 -5.66
N ILE A 17 6.04 29.66 -6.23
CA ILE A 17 6.53 28.39 -6.80
C ILE A 17 6.64 27.33 -5.71
N THR A 18 7.16 27.70 -4.54
CA THR A 18 7.34 26.76 -3.43
C THR A 18 5.99 26.28 -2.88
N TYR A 19 5.05 27.20 -2.68
CA TYR A 19 3.69 26.86 -2.23
C TYR A 19 2.98 25.94 -3.24
N ASN A 20 2.97 26.30 -4.52
CA ASN A 20 2.36 25.46 -5.56
C ASN A 20 3.04 24.09 -5.65
N GLY A 21 4.35 24.03 -5.41
CA GLY A 21 5.07 22.78 -5.34
C GLY A 21 4.67 21.89 -4.15
N PHE A 22 4.25 22.45 -3.01
CA PHE A 22 3.66 21.69 -1.90
C PHE A 22 2.28 21.13 -2.26
N ILE A 23 1.43 21.94 -2.85
CA ILE A 23 0.10 21.49 -3.31
C ILE A 23 0.23 20.36 -4.33
N SER A 24 1.13 20.52 -5.31
CA SER A 24 1.36 19.50 -6.34
C SER A 24 1.78 18.15 -5.75
N ILE A 25 2.77 18.15 -4.85
CA ILE A 25 3.25 16.88 -4.26
C ILE A 25 2.22 16.28 -3.29
N LYS A 26 1.47 17.08 -2.54
CA LYS A 26 0.35 16.63 -1.71
C LYS A 26 -0.72 15.92 -2.54
N ASN A 27 -1.06 16.48 -3.70
CA ASN A 27 -2.03 15.85 -4.61
C ASN A 27 -1.48 14.53 -5.18
N ARG A 28 -0.18 14.44 -5.50
CA ARG A 28 0.44 13.17 -5.92
C ARG A 28 0.40 12.09 -4.83
N VAL A 29 0.58 12.48 -3.57
CA VAL A 29 0.43 11.55 -2.45
C VAL A 29 -1.01 11.03 -2.37
N ALA A 30 -2.00 11.91 -2.53
CA ALA A 30 -3.41 11.51 -2.53
C ALA A 30 -3.77 10.61 -3.73
N GLU A 31 -3.27 10.93 -4.93
CA GLU A 31 -3.44 10.11 -6.13
C GLU A 31 -2.82 8.72 -5.95
N ALA A 32 -1.58 8.65 -5.46
CA ALA A 32 -0.91 7.40 -5.21
C ALA A 32 -1.61 6.53 -4.15
N TRP A 33 -2.26 7.15 -3.17
CA TRP A 33 -3.12 6.44 -2.21
C TRP A 33 -4.36 5.86 -2.87
N ALA A 34 -5.03 6.62 -3.73
CA ALA A 34 -6.19 6.13 -4.48
C ALA A 34 -5.83 4.93 -5.37
N ASP A 35 -4.64 4.91 -5.97
CA ASP A 35 -4.15 3.76 -6.74
C ASP A 35 -4.01 2.50 -5.87
N ILE A 36 -3.51 2.63 -4.64
CA ILE A 36 -3.48 1.53 -3.67
C ILE A 36 -4.89 1.02 -3.40
N GLU A 37 -5.83 1.92 -3.10
CA GLU A 37 -7.21 1.54 -2.76
C GLU A 37 -7.90 0.79 -3.91
N VAL A 38 -7.64 1.16 -5.15
CA VAL A 38 -8.18 0.45 -6.33
C VAL A 38 -7.67 -1.00 -6.36
N GLN A 39 -6.38 -1.23 -6.12
CA GLN A 39 -5.82 -2.59 -6.13
C GLN A 39 -6.28 -3.41 -4.92
N LEU A 40 -6.37 -2.81 -3.73
CA LEU A 40 -6.92 -3.45 -2.54
C LEU A 40 -8.37 -3.86 -2.75
N LYS A 41 -9.18 -2.99 -3.33
CA LYS A 41 -10.57 -3.32 -3.67
C LYS A 41 -10.66 -4.51 -4.61
N ARG A 42 -9.85 -4.54 -5.67
CA ARG A 42 -9.78 -5.69 -6.59
C ARG A 42 -9.46 -6.98 -5.85
N ARG A 43 -8.47 -6.95 -4.93
CA ARG A 43 -8.13 -8.08 -4.07
C ARG A 43 -9.32 -8.55 -3.24
N TYR A 44 -10.04 -7.62 -2.59
CA TYR A 44 -11.20 -7.95 -1.78
C TYR A 44 -12.34 -8.57 -2.60
N ASP A 45 -12.52 -8.13 -3.83
CA ASP A 45 -13.58 -8.63 -4.73
C ASP A 45 -13.27 -10.04 -5.27
N LEU A 46 -12.00 -10.44 -5.37
CA LEU A 46 -11.58 -11.78 -5.78
C LEU A 46 -11.74 -12.83 -4.67
N ILE A 47 -11.57 -12.46 -3.41
CA ILE A 47 -11.53 -13.39 -2.27
C ILE A 47 -12.83 -14.19 -2.11
N PRO A 48 -14.05 -13.65 -2.19
CA PRO A 48 -15.27 -14.46 -2.08
C PRO A 48 -15.36 -15.57 -3.12
N ASN A 49 -14.92 -15.31 -4.35
CA ASN A 49 -14.90 -16.32 -5.41
C ASN A 49 -13.88 -17.42 -5.10
N LEU A 50 -12.71 -17.06 -4.58
CA LEU A 50 -11.71 -18.01 -4.13
C LEU A 50 -12.25 -18.89 -3.00
N VAL A 51 -12.84 -18.29 -1.95
CA VAL A 51 -13.42 -19.00 -0.81
C VAL A 51 -14.50 -19.97 -1.27
N ASN A 52 -15.41 -19.53 -2.16
CA ASN A 52 -16.47 -20.39 -2.70
C ASN A 52 -15.92 -21.56 -3.52
N THR A 53 -14.88 -21.32 -4.33
CA THR A 53 -14.23 -22.36 -5.12
C THR A 53 -13.57 -23.40 -4.20
N VAL A 54 -12.81 -22.96 -3.21
CA VAL A 54 -12.12 -23.87 -2.26
C VAL A 54 -13.14 -24.66 -1.42
N LYS A 55 -14.22 -24.02 -0.96
CA LYS A 55 -15.27 -24.67 -0.17
C LYS A 55 -15.90 -25.88 -0.89
N GLY A 56 -15.96 -25.87 -2.21
CA GLY A 56 -16.49 -26.97 -3.02
C GLY A 56 -15.62 -28.25 -2.98
N TYR A 57 -14.34 -28.12 -2.65
CA TYR A 57 -13.36 -29.21 -2.65
C TYR A 57 -12.81 -29.57 -1.26
N ALA A 58 -12.69 -28.56 -0.37
CA ALA A 58 -12.05 -28.68 0.94
C ALA A 58 -13.04 -28.34 2.06
N THR A 59 -14.07 -29.17 2.20
CA THR A 59 -15.18 -28.97 3.15
C THR A 59 -14.76 -29.06 4.62
N HIS A 60 -13.62 -29.70 4.92
CA HIS A 60 -13.09 -29.83 6.29
C HIS A 60 -12.22 -28.64 6.72
N GLU A 61 -11.98 -27.67 5.84
CA GLU A 61 -11.07 -26.53 6.06
C GLU A 61 -11.81 -25.25 6.45
N SER A 62 -12.96 -25.39 7.14
CA SER A 62 -13.83 -24.25 7.53
C SER A 62 -13.05 -23.17 8.29
N GLY A 63 -12.15 -23.56 9.20
CA GLY A 63 -11.35 -22.61 9.99
C GLY A 63 -10.37 -21.76 9.17
N THR A 64 -9.80 -22.30 8.09
CA THR A 64 -8.95 -21.53 7.18
C THR A 64 -9.77 -20.56 6.33
N LEU A 65 -10.96 -20.99 5.87
CA LEU A 65 -11.87 -20.14 5.10
C LEU A 65 -12.45 -19.01 5.94
N GLU A 66 -12.79 -19.26 7.21
CA GLU A 66 -13.24 -18.26 8.18
C GLU A 66 -12.16 -17.20 8.40
N LYS A 67 -10.90 -17.61 8.67
CA LYS A 67 -9.77 -16.68 8.85
C LYS A 67 -9.56 -15.75 7.65
N VAL A 68 -9.68 -16.26 6.43
CA VAL A 68 -9.57 -15.44 5.22
C VAL A 68 -10.70 -14.42 5.15
N THR A 69 -11.93 -14.83 5.47
CA THR A 69 -13.10 -13.96 5.44
C THR A 69 -13.04 -12.88 6.52
N GLU A 70 -12.61 -13.24 7.73
CA GLU A 70 -12.41 -12.31 8.84
C GLU A 70 -11.30 -11.29 8.51
N ALA A 71 -10.13 -11.76 8.06
CA ALA A 71 -9.02 -10.90 7.71
C ALA A 71 -9.39 -9.92 6.58
N ARG A 72 -10.15 -10.38 5.56
CA ARG A 72 -10.71 -9.51 4.52
C ARG A 72 -11.60 -8.42 5.12
N THR A 73 -12.50 -8.80 6.04
CA THR A 73 -13.42 -7.84 6.67
C THR A 73 -12.67 -6.81 7.50
N MET A 74 -11.64 -7.22 8.24
CA MET A 74 -10.78 -6.33 9.01
C MET A 74 -10.03 -5.35 8.09
N ALA A 75 -9.47 -5.84 6.98
CA ALA A 75 -8.75 -5.01 6.00
C ALA A 75 -9.67 -3.98 5.32
N MET A 76 -10.91 -4.36 5.00
CA MET A 76 -11.90 -3.44 4.41
C MET A 76 -12.30 -2.31 5.36
N ASN A 77 -12.37 -2.60 6.66
CA ASN A 77 -12.85 -1.66 7.70
C ASN A 77 -11.73 -0.85 8.36
N ALA A 78 -10.47 -1.09 8.04
CA ALA A 78 -9.34 -0.37 8.60
C ALA A 78 -9.35 1.11 8.16
N GLY A 79 -9.36 2.01 9.15
CA GLY A 79 -9.59 3.45 8.92
C GLY A 79 -8.33 4.30 8.76
N SER A 80 -7.16 3.83 9.24
CA SER A 80 -5.88 4.53 9.10
C SER A 80 -4.89 3.74 8.23
N ALA A 81 -3.88 4.42 7.68
CA ALA A 81 -2.85 3.77 6.86
C ALA A 81 -2.15 2.64 7.61
N ASP A 82 -1.76 2.87 8.88
CA ASP A 82 -1.09 1.86 9.70
C ASP A 82 -2.02 0.68 10.03
N ALA A 83 -3.28 0.95 10.43
CA ALA A 83 -4.25 -0.11 10.68
C ALA A 83 -4.55 -0.91 9.42
N LYS A 84 -4.62 -0.25 8.25
CA LYS A 84 -4.80 -0.90 6.96
C LYS A 84 -3.59 -1.77 6.60
N ALA A 85 -2.38 -1.29 6.82
CA ALA A 85 -1.15 -2.07 6.61
C ALA A 85 -1.12 -3.33 7.47
N ALA A 86 -1.43 -3.22 8.77
CA ALA A 86 -1.48 -4.37 9.68
C ALA A 86 -2.55 -5.39 9.26
N ALA A 87 -3.74 -4.93 8.87
CA ALA A 87 -4.83 -5.81 8.42
C ALA A 87 -4.51 -6.49 7.07
N GLU A 88 -3.85 -5.80 6.14
CA GLU A 88 -3.39 -6.39 4.87
C GLU A 88 -2.33 -7.48 5.09
N ASN A 89 -1.44 -7.32 6.08
CA ASN A 89 -0.49 -8.36 6.48
C ASN A 89 -1.19 -9.62 6.97
N GLN A 90 -2.24 -9.46 7.80
CA GLN A 90 -3.04 -10.58 8.28
C GLN A 90 -3.75 -11.28 7.11
N LEU A 91 -4.33 -10.52 6.18
CA LEU A 91 -4.99 -11.06 5.00
C LEU A 91 -4.00 -11.82 4.10
N SER A 92 -2.81 -11.29 3.87
CA SER A 92 -1.76 -11.95 3.10
C SER A 92 -1.33 -13.26 3.76
N GLY A 93 -1.21 -13.30 5.10
CA GLY A 93 -0.92 -14.52 5.87
C GLY A 93 -2.04 -15.56 5.75
N ALA A 94 -3.30 -15.14 5.85
CA ALA A 94 -4.46 -16.01 5.72
C ALA A 94 -4.56 -16.62 4.30
N LEU A 95 -4.31 -15.82 3.25
CA LEU A 95 -4.28 -16.30 1.87
C LEU A 95 -3.12 -17.27 1.61
N LYS A 96 -1.93 -17.03 2.15
CA LYS A 96 -0.82 -17.99 2.09
C LYS A 96 -1.21 -19.34 2.72
N SER A 97 -1.88 -19.30 3.87
CA SER A 97 -2.37 -20.52 4.53
C SER A 97 -3.41 -21.24 3.67
N LEU A 98 -4.33 -20.53 3.04
CA LEU A 98 -5.34 -21.11 2.14
C LEU A 98 -4.69 -21.78 0.93
N PHE A 99 -3.69 -21.15 0.31
CA PHE A 99 -2.96 -21.75 -0.81
C PHE A 99 -2.14 -22.98 -0.37
N ALA A 100 -1.56 -22.98 0.83
CA ALA A 100 -0.87 -24.14 1.38
C ALA A 100 -1.84 -25.34 1.58
N VAL A 101 -3.07 -25.08 2.06
CA VAL A 101 -4.12 -26.12 2.16
C VAL A 101 -4.45 -26.70 0.80
N SER A 102 -4.53 -25.88 -0.27
CA SER A 102 -4.90 -26.36 -1.60
C SER A 102 -3.93 -27.41 -2.15
N GLU A 103 -2.68 -27.44 -1.67
CA GLU A 103 -1.70 -28.47 -2.05
C GLU A 103 -2.10 -29.89 -1.62
N ALA A 104 -2.91 -30.03 -0.57
CA ALA A 104 -3.45 -31.30 -0.09
C ALA A 104 -4.67 -31.80 -0.89
N TYR A 105 -5.21 -30.97 -1.81
CA TYR A 105 -6.41 -31.26 -2.59
C TYR A 105 -6.10 -31.24 -4.11
N PRO A 106 -5.67 -32.36 -4.72
CA PRO A 106 -5.25 -32.41 -6.13
C PRO A 106 -6.33 -31.93 -7.12
N ASP A 107 -7.60 -32.26 -6.86
CA ASP A 107 -8.72 -31.86 -7.71
C ASP A 107 -8.96 -30.34 -7.69
N LEU A 108 -8.80 -29.69 -6.55
CA LEU A 108 -8.82 -28.25 -6.42
C LEU A 108 -7.64 -27.61 -7.15
N LYS A 109 -6.45 -28.15 -6.98
CA LYS A 109 -5.23 -27.67 -7.64
C LYS A 109 -5.31 -27.78 -9.17
N ALA A 110 -6.04 -28.76 -9.70
CA ALA A 110 -6.27 -28.92 -11.13
C ALA A 110 -7.45 -28.08 -11.67
N ASN A 111 -8.24 -27.45 -10.77
CA ASN A 111 -9.40 -26.66 -11.18
C ASN A 111 -8.97 -25.37 -11.88
N THR A 112 -9.45 -25.14 -13.11
CA THR A 112 -9.07 -24.00 -13.93
C THR A 112 -9.47 -22.65 -13.31
N ASN A 113 -10.66 -22.58 -12.68
CA ASN A 113 -11.12 -21.35 -12.02
C ASN A 113 -10.25 -21.03 -10.80
N PHE A 114 -9.83 -22.05 -10.02
CA PHE A 114 -8.92 -21.86 -8.91
C PHE A 114 -7.56 -21.33 -9.38
N LEU A 115 -6.98 -21.90 -10.41
CA LEU A 115 -5.71 -21.45 -10.99
C LEU A 115 -5.79 -20.03 -11.53
N GLU A 116 -6.90 -19.66 -12.16
CA GLU A 116 -7.11 -18.31 -12.65
C GLU A 116 -7.21 -17.29 -11.50
N LEU A 117 -8.00 -17.61 -10.46
CA LEU A 117 -8.10 -16.76 -9.27
C LEU A 117 -6.77 -16.61 -8.54
N GLN A 118 -5.99 -17.68 -8.43
CA GLN A 118 -4.65 -17.64 -7.85
C GLN A 118 -3.72 -16.72 -8.64
N ARG A 119 -3.76 -16.80 -9.98
CA ARG A 119 -2.97 -15.92 -10.86
C ARG A 119 -3.41 -14.46 -10.75
N GLU A 120 -4.72 -14.19 -10.73
CA GLU A 120 -5.25 -12.84 -10.57
C GLU A 120 -4.91 -12.23 -9.21
N LEU A 121 -4.96 -13.02 -8.14
CA LEU A 121 -4.55 -12.57 -6.81
C LEU A 121 -3.04 -12.27 -6.75
N SER A 122 -2.22 -13.10 -7.38
CA SER A 122 -0.77 -12.87 -7.47
C SER A 122 -0.44 -11.60 -8.28
N ASP A 123 -1.13 -11.38 -9.40
CA ASP A 123 -0.99 -10.15 -10.21
C ASP A 123 -1.42 -8.91 -9.41
N THR A 124 -2.54 -9.01 -8.69
CA THR A 124 -3.03 -7.94 -7.83
C THR A 124 -2.05 -7.62 -6.70
N GLU A 125 -1.44 -8.63 -6.07
CA GLU A 125 -0.40 -8.46 -5.05
C GLU A 125 0.81 -7.69 -5.61
N ASN A 126 1.29 -8.07 -6.80
CA ASN A 126 2.39 -7.36 -7.47
C ASN A 126 2.05 -5.89 -7.74
N LYS A 127 0.78 -5.61 -8.13
CA LYS A 127 0.30 -4.25 -8.36
C LYS A 127 0.19 -3.46 -7.05
N ILE A 128 -0.29 -4.08 -5.96
CA ILE A 128 -0.31 -3.46 -4.63
C ILE A 128 1.11 -3.08 -4.20
N GLN A 129 2.08 -3.98 -4.35
CA GLN A 129 3.47 -3.69 -4.02
C GLN A 129 4.07 -2.56 -4.86
N ALA A 130 3.74 -2.50 -6.16
CA ALA A 130 4.18 -1.41 -7.04
C ALA A 130 3.55 -0.06 -6.62
N ALA A 131 2.24 -0.03 -6.37
CA ALA A 131 1.53 1.17 -5.91
C ALA A 131 2.04 1.64 -4.55
N ARG A 132 2.33 0.72 -3.61
CA ARG A 132 2.94 1.02 -2.31
C ARG A 132 4.31 1.70 -2.45
N ARG A 133 5.20 1.15 -3.28
CA ARG A 133 6.51 1.77 -3.54
C ARG A 133 6.37 3.18 -4.11
N PHE A 134 5.42 3.37 -5.01
CA PHE A 134 5.15 4.68 -5.61
C PHE A 134 4.59 5.67 -4.57
N TYR A 135 3.62 5.25 -3.75
CA TYR A 135 3.08 6.04 -2.65
C TYR A 135 4.17 6.45 -1.65
N ASN A 136 4.93 5.49 -1.14
CA ASN A 136 6.00 5.75 -0.18
C ASN A 136 7.09 6.68 -0.74
N GLY A 137 7.38 6.57 -2.04
CA GLY A 137 8.27 7.52 -2.73
C GLY A 137 7.75 8.96 -2.68
N ASN A 138 6.45 9.16 -2.99
CA ASN A 138 5.82 10.49 -2.93
C ASN A 138 5.74 11.03 -1.49
N VAL A 139 5.42 10.18 -0.51
CA VAL A 139 5.42 10.53 0.93
C VAL A 139 6.81 10.96 1.38
N ARG A 140 7.85 10.22 1.02
CA ARG A 140 9.24 10.58 1.34
C ARG A 140 9.59 11.96 0.76
N ASP A 141 9.28 12.19 -0.51
CA ASP A 141 9.60 13.44 -1.19
C ASP A 141 8.81 14.62 -0.58
N PHE A 142 7.53 14.40 -0.22
CA PHE A 142 6.72 15.38 0.50
C PHE A 142 7.31 15.69 1.88
N ASN A 143 7.60 14.65 2.69
CA ASN A 143 8.16 14.80 4.03
C ASN A 143 9.56 15.44 4.01
N THR A 144 10.36 15.14 3.00
CA THR A 144 11.66 15.82 2.79
C THR A 144 11.47 17.29 2.53
N LYS A 145 10.56 17.68 1.64
CA LYS A 145 10.27 19.07 1.31
C LYS A 145 9.76 19.87 2.51
N LEU A 146 9.06 19.22 3.47
CA LEU A 146 8.65 19.83 4.73
C LEU A 146 9.83 20.18 5.66
N GLN A 147 10.97 19.50 5.51
CA GLN A 147 12.10 19.60 6.43
C GLN A 147 13.25 20.45 5.90
N VAL A 148 13.44 20.51 4.58
CA VAL A 148 14.56 21.22 3.97
C VAL A 148 14.34 22.75 3.97
N PHE A 149 15.43 23.50 4.23
CA PHE A 149 15.44 24.96 4.12
C PHE A 149 15.60 25.35 2.64
N PRO A 150 14.94 26.43 2.19
CA PRO A 150 14.05 27.32 2.93
C PRO A 150 12.56 26.93 2.86
N SER A 151 12.16 25.81 2.21
CA SER A 151 10.76 25.42 2.01
C SER A 151 10.02 25.11 3.32
N ASN A 152 10.74 24.66 4.37
CA ASN A 152 10.18 24.39 5.69
C ASN A 152 9.48 25.61 6.32
N MET A 153 9.93 26.83 6.01
CA MET A 153 9.28 28.06 6.50
C MET A 153 7.86 28.20 5.93
N ILE A 154 7.70 27.91 4.63
CA ILE A 154 6.39 27.93 3.96
C ILE A 154 5.52 26.79 4.49
N ALA A 155 6.10 25.60 4.69
CA ALA A 155 5.39 24.46 5.23
C ALA A 155 4.78 24.77 6.60
N GLN A 156 5.53 25.38 7.50
CA GLN A 156 5.05 25.80 8.82
C GLN A 156 3.97 26.88 8.73
N MET A 157 4.17 27.89 7.87
CA MET A 157 3.21 29.00 7.68
C MET A 157 1.84 28.51 7.22
N PHE A 158 1.77 27.49 6.37
CA PHE A 158 0.53 26.94 5.83
C PHE A 158 0.05 25.66 6.53
N GLY A 159 0.72 25.23 7.60
CA GLY A 159 0.30 24.09 8.41
C GLY A 159 0.41 22.76 7.67
N PHE A 160 1.35 22.60 6.73
CA PHE A 160 1.60 21.30 6.13
C PHE A 160 2.23 20.36 7.17
N THR A 161 1.65 19.17 7.33
CA THR A 161 2.10 18.13 8.26
C THR A 161 2.65 16.93 7.49
N LYS A 162 3.48 16.13 8.15
CA LYS A 162 4.00 14.89 7.57
C LYS A 162 2.87 13.95 7.21
N ALA A 163 3.06 13.24 6.10
CA ALA A 163 2.23 12.11 5.70
C ALA A 163 2.88 10.81 6.22
N ASP A 164 2.04 9.83 6.56
CA ASP A 164 2.47 8.53 7.05
C ASP A 164 2.82 7.60 5.88
N PHE A 165 3.81 6.74 6.09
CA PHE A 165 4.14 5.69 5.14
C PHE A 165 3.13 4.55 5.21
N PHE A 166 2.92 3.88 4.11
CA PHE A 166 2.17 2.64 4.06
C PHE A 166 3.15 1.48 4.09
N ASP A 167 3.47 1.00 5.31
CA ASP A 167 4.44 -0.07 5.53
C ASP A 167 3.70 -1.37 5.83
N ILE A 168 3.54 -2.18 4.81
CA ILE A 168 3.17 -3.57 4.97
C ILE A 168 4.47 -4.28 5.33
N ASP A 169 4.56 -4.77 6.56
CA ASP A 169 5.73 -5.49 7.07
C ASP A 169 6.07 -6.66 6.14
N ASP A 170 7.03 -6.45 5.25
CA ASP A 170 7.74 -7.53 4.57
C ASP A 170 8.70 -8.20 5.60
N ASN A 171 8.21 -8.50 6.81
CA ASN A 171 8.91 -9.30 7.82
C ASN A 171 9.05 -10.77 7.38
N GLY A 172 9.20 -10.97 6.09
CA GLY A 172 9.82 -12.12 5.51
C GLY A 172 11.33 -12.01 5.73
N VAL A 173 11.96 -13.11 5.92
CA VAL A 173 13.36 -13.48 6.15
C VAL A 173 14.44 -12.56 5.50
N GLU A 174 14.08 -11.65 4.60
CA GLU A 174 14.96 -10.76 3.85
C GLU A 174 15.42 -9.49 4.61
N SER A 175 14.77 -9.13 5.71
CA SER A 175 15.18 -7.95 6.51
C SER A 175 16.29 -8.25 7.51
N LYS A 176 16.69 -9.53 7.69
CA LYS A 176 17.83 -9.90 8.51
C LYS A 176 19.10 -9.89 7.67
N PRO A 177 20.18 -9.23 8.12
CA PRO A 177 21.47 -9.35 7.45
C PRO A 177 21.81 -10.82 7.25
N VAL A 178 22.11 -11.21 6.01
CA VAL A 178 22.61 -12.57 5.75
C VAL A 178 23.95 -12.70 6.45
N GLU A 179 24.02 -13.52 7.51
CA GLU A 179 25.31 -13.90 8.12
C GLU A 179 26.10 -14.70 7.09
N VAL A 180 27.01 -14.03 6.41
CA VAL A 180 27.98 -14.69 5.54
C VAL A 180 29.04 -15.30 6.47
N LYS A 181 28.94 -16.60 6.75
CA LYS A 181 30.02 -17.37 7.38
C LYS A 181 31.00 -17.75 6.26
N PHE A 182 32.23 -17.21 6.37
CA PHE A 182 33.39 -17.66 5.59
C PHE A 182 34.01 -18.89 6.24
#